data_6714659571a1eaebea23945dd7490761
#
_entry.id   6714659571a1eaebea23945dd7490761
#
_cell.length_a   1.000
_cell.length_b   1.000
_cell.length_c   1.000
_cell.angle_alpha   90.00
_cell.angle_beta   90.00
_cell.angle_gamma   90.00
#
_symmetry.space_group_name_H-M   'P 1'
#
loop_
_entity.id
_entity.type
_entity.pdbx_description
1 polymer ?
#
loop_
_entity_poly.entity_id
_entity_poly.type
_entity_poly.pdbx_seq_one_letter_code
_entity_poly.pdbx_strand_id
1 'polypeptide(L)'
;MEHVLSTHLFVNHRLNTVWLDKILQAGVPAVEIFCARQHLDYRDRAQINELGHWFRASELKLHSLHGPMYSDDVWGRSGPNSHLSITEPVKSKRLLVVDEIKRALDIADVIPFKFLIQHLGVSQEEYDDRKLESAFGALEEISLFARERGVEVLLENIPNQLSSAERLVSFLNQTHLKLNFCLDVGHANMREGVSTAYTIMKGRIRSTHIHDNNGKDDSHLWPLYSEGGTIDWPEAMKLLRTGAGQYPLLLELREYPEFPLPQALATVKTLFEKLETI
;
A
#
# COMPACT_ATOMS: atom_id res chain seq x y z
N MET A 1 17.66 2.48 -5.52
CA MET A 1 16.24 2.89 -5.63
C MET A 1 15.89 3.82 -4.47
N GLU A 2 14.78 4.61 -4.51
CA GLU A 2 14.31 5.32 -3.30
C GLU A 2 13.84 4.28 -2.26
N HIS A 3 14.26 4.43 -1.01
CA HIS A 3 13.85 3.51 0.08
C HIS A 3 12.62 4.08 0.78
N VAL A 4 11.58 3.29 0.91
CA VAL A 4 10.35 3.65 1.61
C VAL A 4 9.96 2.53 2.58
N LEU A 5 9.54 2.87 3.78
CA LEU A 5 9.04 1.91 4.76
C LEU A 5 7.52 2.13 4.96
N SER A 6 6.72 1.08 4.76
CA SER A 6 5.32 1.13 5.16
C SER A 6 5.17 1.02 6.69
N THR A 7 4.33 1.87 7.25
CA THR A 7 3.98 1.82 8.67
C THR A 7 3.09 0.62 9.01
N HIS A 8 2.75 -0.21 8.02
CA HIS A 8 2.15 -1.52 8.24
C HIS A 8 2.93 -2.36 9.26
N LEU A 9 4.26 -2.22 9.30
CA LEU A 9 5.15 -2.87 10.26
C LEU A 9 4.67 -2.71 11.71
N PHE A 10 4.01 -1.62 12.06
CA PHE A 10 3.51 -1.32 13.41
C PHE A 10 2.08 -0.78 13.41
N VAL A 11 1.26 -1.26 12.47
CA VAL A 11 -0.15 -0.86 12.28
C VAL A 11 -1.03 -1.05 13.53
N ASN A 12 -0.61 -1.93 14.44
CA ASN A 12 -1.29 -2.16 15.72
C ASN A 12 -0.99 -1.09 16.79
N HIS A 13 -0.05 -0.18 16.51
CA HIS A 13 0.33 0.91 17.39
C HIS A 13 -0.18 2.24 16.83
N ARG A 14 -0.68 3.14 17.71
CA ARG A 14 -1.05 4.48 17.27
C ARG A 14 0.19 5.22 16.75
N LEU A 15 0.12 5.70 15.52
CA LEU A 15 1.19 6.51 14.93
C LEU A 15 1.31 7.85 15.66
N ASN A 16 2.52 8.20 16.02
CA ASN A 16 2.89 9.47 16.65
C ASN A 16 4.31 9.88 16.21
N THR A 17 4.72 11.05 16.64
CA THR A 17 6.02 11.63 16.27
C THR A 17 7.21 10.80 16.74
N VAL A 18 7.08 10.08 17.86
CA VAL A 18 8.16 9.20 18.38
C VAL A 18 8.47 8.06 17.40
N TRP A 19 7.44 7.48 16.77
CA TRP A 19 7.65 6.44 15.76
C TRP A 19 8.32 7.01 14.51
N LEU A 20 7.91 8.20 14.07
CA LEU A 20 8.52 8.87 12.92
C LEU A 20 9.99 9.24 13.18
N ASP A 21 10.32 9.71 14.40
CA ASP A 21 11.70 9.96 14.82
C ASP A 21 12.56 8.68 14.76
N LYS A 22 12.02 7.55 15.22
CA LYS A 22 12.72 6.25 15.15
C LYS A 22 12.97 5.79 13.72
N ILE A 23 12.00 5.99 12.82
CA ILE A 23 12.16 5.66 11.39
C ILE A 23 13.26 6.53 10.77
N LEU A 24 13.23 7.83 11.04
CA LEU A 24 14.26 8.75 10.55
C LEU A 24 15.64 8.39 11.09
N GLN A 25 15.76 8.06 12.39
CA GLN A 25 17.01 7.62 13.02
C GLN A 25 17.50 6.28 12.45
N ALA A 26 16.61 5.41 11.99
CA ALA A 26 16.97 4.18 11.28
C ALA A 26 17.50 4.44 9.86
N GLY A 27 17.54 5.71 9.41
CA GLY A 27 18.07 6.11 8.11
C GLY A 27 17.12 5.86 6.94
N VAL A 28 15.83 5.75 7.20
CA VAL A 28 14.78 5.64 6.16
C VAL A 28 14.36 7.04 5.72
N PRO A 29 14.45 7.38 4.42
CA PRO A 29 14.18 8.74 3.94
C PRO A 29 12.70 9.03 3.70
N ALA A 30 11.87 8.01 3.54
CA ALA A 30 10.46 8.18 3.24
C ALA A 30 9.60 7.06 3.83
N VAL A 31 8.32 7.35 4.07
CA VAL A 31 7.36 6.39 4.61
C VAL A 31 6.10 6.34 3.76
N GLU A 32 5.45 5.19 3.78
CA GLU A 32 4.04 5.03 3.51
C GLU A 32 3.29 4.93 4.83
N ILE A 33 2.17 5.64 4.97
CA ILE A 33 1.32 5.49 6.14
C ILE A 33 0.09 4.64 5.79
N PHE A 34 -0.12 3.61 6.60
CA PHE A 34 -1.26 2.70 6.49
C PHE A 34 -2.49 3.30 7.18
N CYS A 35 -3.59 3.51 6.45
CA CYS A 35 -4.81 4.15 6.95
C CYS A 35 -5.70 3.15 7.72
N ALA A 36 -5.19 2.58 8.81
CA ALA A 36 -6.01 1.87 9.79
C ALA A 36 -6.31 2.81 10.97
N ARG A 37 -7.58 2.99 11.35
CA ARG A 37 -7.98 4.03 12.32
C ARG A 37 -7.34 3.89 13.70
N GLN A 38 -7.01 2.67 14.11
CA GLN A 38 -6.23 2.44 15.33
C GLN A 38 -4.80 2.98 15.24
N HIS A 39 -4.25 3.06 14.03
CA HIS A 39 -2.89 3.53 13.73
C HIS A 39 -2.90 5.01 13.35
N LEU A 40 -3.52 5.35 12.24
CA LEU A 40 -3.79 6.70 11.78
C LEU A 40 -5.29 6.90 11.66
N ASP A 41 -5.91 7.60 12.63
CA ASP A 41 -7.30 8.00 12.48
C ASP A 41 -7.39 9.25 11.59
N TYR A 42 -7.61 9.03 10.31
CA TYR A 42 -7.75 10.09 9.31
C TYR A 42 -8.97 11.01 9.55
N ARG A 43 -9.80 10.71 10.56
CA ARG A 43 -10.88 11.58 11.04
C ARG A 43 -10.43 12.46 12.22
N ASP A 44 -9.33 12.11 12.88
CA ASP A 44 -8.78 12.86 14.02
C ASP A 44 -7.87 13.99 13.52
N ARG A 45 -8.47 15.18 13.38
CA ARG A 45 -7.73 16.38 12.94
C ARG A 45 -6.58 16.75 13.89
N ALA A 46 -6.68 16.43 15.18
CA ALA A 46 -5.62 16.74 16.12
C ALA A 46 -4.37 15.89 15.82
N GLN A 47 -4.56 14.58 15.62
CA GLN A 47 -3.47 13.69 15.20
C GLN A 47 -2.85 14.14 13.87
N ILE A 48 -3.68 14.43 12.84
CA ILE A 48 -3.19 14.86 11.54
C ILE A 48 -2.39 16.17 11.62
N ASN A 49 -2.86 17.13 12.39
CA ASN A 49 -2.15 18.40 12.57
C ASN A 49 -0.82 18.23 13.34
N GLU A 50 -0.78 17.39 14.37
CA GLU A 50 0.45 17.06 15.10
C GLU A 50 1.48 16.45 14.16
N LEU A 51 1.10 15.41 13.41
CA LEU A 51 1.98 14.79 12.41
C LEU A 51 2.40 15.79 11.33
N GLY A 52 1.49 16.65 10.86
CA GLY A 52 1.78 17.68 9.88
C GLY A 52 2.81 18.72 10.36
N HIS A 53 2.76 19.11 11.63
CA HIS A 53 3.79 19.97 12.20
C HIS A 53 5.16 19.27 12.22
N TRP A 54 5.17 17.99 12.60
CA TRP A 54 6.39 17.21 12.65
C TRP A 54 6.99 17.01 11.23
N PHE A 55 6.20 16.61 10.22
CA PHE A 55 6.68 16.43 8.85
C PHE A 55 7.26 17.71 8.25
N ARG A 56 6.68 18.88 8.53
CA ARG A 56 7.22 20.17 8.06
C ARG A 56 8.59 20.51 8.67
N ALA A 57 8.88 20.01 9.86
CA ALA A 57 10.15 20.23 10.58
C ALA A 57 11.17 19.10 10.35
N SER A 58 10.80 18.05 9.61
CA SER A 58 11.60 16.83 9.42
C SER A 58 12.04 16.68 7.96
N GLU A 59 13.12 15.94 7.75
CA GLU A 59 13.58 15.50 6.43
C GLU A 59 12.83 14.24 5.94
N LEU A 60 12.15 13.51 6.82
CA LEU A 60 11.36 12.33 6.45
C LEU A 60 10.19 12.77 5.55
N LYS A 61 10.02 12.08 4.44
CA LYS A 61 8.95 12.39 3.48
C LYS A 61 7.79 11.41 3.64
N LEU A 62 6.57 11.91 3.52
CA LEU A 62 5.40 11.05 3.29
C LEU A 62 5.34 10.74 1.78
N HIS A 63 5.63 9.48 1.42
CA HIS A 63 5.62 9.01 0.03
C HIS A 63 4.21 8.72 -0.44
N SER A 64 3.47 7.93 0.33
CA SER A 64 2.14 7.44 -0.01
C SER A 64 1.28 7.21 1.23
N LEU A 65 -0.02 7.12 1.00
CA LEU A 65 -0.97 6.51 1.94
C LEU A 65 -1.47 5.20 1.35
N HIS A 66 -1.52 4.15 2.17
CA HIS A 66 -2.32 2.98 1.86
C HIS A 66 -3.78 3.28 2.23
N GLY A 67 -4.70 3.13 1.28
CA GLY A 67 -6.12 3.44 1.46
C GLY A 67 -6.77 2.65 2.61
N PRO A 68 -7.80 3.19 3.26
CA PRO A 68 -8.46 2.51 4.36
C PRO A 68 -9.19 1.25 3.87
N MET A 69 -8.97 0.12 4.53
CA MET A 69 -9.57 -1.18 4.20
C MET A 69 -10.77 -1.53 5.08
N TYR A 70 -10.89 -0.92 6.25
CA TYR A 70 -11.95 -1.18 7.23
C TYR A 70 -12.46 0.12 7.83
N SER A 71 -13.77 0.18 8.09
CA SER A 71 -14.42 1.32 8.76
C SER A 71 -14.28 1.30 10.27
N ASP A 72 -13.82 0.17 10.83
CA ASP A 72 -13.65 -0.03 12.27
C ASP A 72 -12.60 0.92 12.88
N ASP A 73 -12.78 1.20 14.15
CA ASP A 73 -11.78 1.87 14.99
C ASP A 73 -10.62 0.93 15.40
N VAL A 74 -10.84 -0.38 15.32
CA VAL A 74 -9.80 -1.43 15.41
C VAL A 74 -9.89 -2.30 14.16
N TRP A 75 -8.80 -2.41 13.46
CA TRP A 75 -8.72 -3.02 12.14
C TRP A 75 -9.31 -4.43 12.11
N GLY A 76 -10.35 -4.59 11.28
CA GLY A 76 -11.01 -5.86 11.04
C GLY A 76 -11.86 -6.41 12.19
N ARG A 77 -12.13 -5.62 13.26
CA ARG A 77 -12.90 -6.05 14.43
C ARG A 77 -14.29 -6.63 14.06
N SER A 78 -14.99 -5.99 13.13
CA SER A 78 -16.32 -6.41 12.70
C SER A 78 -16.31 -7.37 11.50
N GLY A 79 -15.11 -7.83 11.10
CA GLY A 79 -14.94 -8.75 9.98
C GLY A 79 -15.47 -8.16 8.66
N PRO A 80 -16.09 -8.98 7.79
CA PRO A 80 -16.52 -8.56 6.45
C PRO A 80 -17.47 -7.36 6.42
N ASN A 81 -18.23 -7.13 7.49
CA ASN A 81 -19.20 -6.04 7.55
C ASN A 81 -18.56 -4.64 7.60
N SER A 82 -17.30 -4.57 7.94
CA SER A 82 -16.54 -3.30 8.03
C SER A 82 -15.62 -3.05 6.83
N HIS A 83 -15.61 -3.93 5.84
CA HIS A 83 -14.79 -3.73 4.64
C HIS A 83 -15.17 -2.45 3.91
N LEU A 84 -14.16 -1.68 3.55
CA LEU A 84 -14.26 -0.51 2.68
C LEU A 84 -13.80 -0.90 1.28
N SER A 85 -14.73 -1.46 0.49
CA SER A 85 -14.43 -1.88 -0.88
C SER A 85 -15.11 -0.99 -1.91
N ILE A 86 -14.33 -0.47 -2.85
CA ILE A 86 -14.85 0.30 -4.00
C ILE A 86 -15.65 -0.55 -4.98
N THR A 87 -15.58 -1.87 -4.85
CA THR A 87 -16.36 -2.84 -5.66
C THR A 87 -17.75 -3.10 -5.09
N GLU A 88 -18.13 -2.49 -3.96
CA GLU A 88 -19.44 -2.64 -3.33
C GLU A 88 -20.57 -2.31 -4.33
N PRO A 89 -21.43 -3.29 -4.70
CA PRO A 89 -22.44 -3.08 -5.73
C PRO A 89 -23.60 -2.19 -5.27
N VAL A 90 -23.86 -2.14 -3.95
CA VAL A 90 -24.92 -1.29 -3.39
C VAL A 90 -24.44 0.16 -3.35
N LYS A 91 -25.03 1.01 -4.20
CA LYS A 91 -24.59 2.41 -4.39
C LYS A 91 -24.48 3.20 -3.08
N SER A 92 -25.46 3.09 -2.18
CA SER A 92 -25.43 3.83 -0.90
C SER A 92 -24.26 3.43 -0.01
N LYS A 93 -23.91 2.13 0.03
CA LYS A 93 -22.74 1.64 0.76
C LYS A 93 -21.43 2.10 0.08
N ARG A 94 -21.37 1.99 -1.25
CA ARG A 94 -20.18 2.43 -2.02
C ARG A 94 -19.91 3.92 -1.84
N LEU A 95 -20.93 4.78 -1.77
CA LEU A 95 -20.75 6.21 -1.47
C LEU A 95 -20.07 6.43 -0.10
N LEU A 96 -20.45 5.65 0.92
CA LEU A 96 -19.78 5.72 2.23
C LEU A 96 -18.31 5.32 2.13
N VAL A 97 -17.99 4.31 1.31
CA VAL A 97 -16.58 3.90 1.06
C VAL A 97 -15.81 5.04 0.40
N VAL A 98 -16.37 5.65 -0.64
CA VAL A 98 -15.75 6.78 -1.34
C VAL A 98 -15.50 7.95 -0.40
N ASP A 99 -16.46 8.26 0.48
CA ASP A 99 -16.32 9.32 1.49
C ASP A 99 -15.19 9.02 2.49
N GLU A 100 -15.01 7.76 2.91
CA GLU A 100 -13.91 7.39 3.79
C GLU A 100 -12.55 7.54 3.10
N ILE A 101 -12.44 7.13 1.84
CA ILE A 101 -11.22 7.30 1.05
C ILE A 101 -10.90 8.79 0.85
N LYS A 102 -11.91 9.62 0.57
CA LYS A 102 -11.73 11.07 0.46
C LYS A 102 -11.24 11.71 1.76
N ARG A 103 -11.74 11.24 2.93
CA ARG A 103 -11.24 11.69 4.24
C ARG A 103 -9.75 11.38 4.43
N ALA A 104 -9.30 10.20 3.95
CA ALA A 104 -7.87 9.90 3.95
C ALA A 104 -7.10 10.81 2.99
N LEU A 105 -7.65 11.10 1.81
CA LEU A 105 -7.05 12.06 0.86
C LEU A 105 -6.97 13.50 1.39
N ASP A 106 -7.87 13.93 2.27
CA ASP A 106 -7.83 15.24 2.92
C ASP A 106 -6.55 15.46 3.78
N ILE A 107 -5.83 14.38 4.12
CA ILE A 107 -4.52 14.47 4.77
C ILE A 107 -3.53 15.25 3.89
N ALA A 108 -3.64 15.17 2.56
CA ALA A 108 -2.77 15.89 1.64
C ALA A 108 -2.83 17.43 1.81
N ASP A 109 -3.93 17.96 2.32
CA ASP A 109 -4.07 19.38 2.61
C ASP A 109 -3.16 19.85 3.78
N VAL A 110 -2.68 18.88 4.61
CA VAL A 110 -1.83 19.14 5.79
C VAL A 110 -0.44 18.57 5.62
N ILE A 111 -0.33 17.36 5.06
CA ILE A 111 0.91 16.63 4.83
C ILE A 111 0.92 16.18 3.37
N PRO A 112 1.65 16.86 2.48
CA PRO A 112 1.72 16.49 1.06
C PRO A 112 2.31 15.08 0.87
N PHE A 113 1.70 14.29 -0.01
CA PHE A 113 2.20 12.98 -0.44
C PHE A 113 1.87 12.74 -1.92
N LYS A 114 2.51 11.73 -2.54
CA LYS A 114 2.42 11.51 -3.98
C LYS A 114 1.31 10.55 -4.38
N PHE A 115 1.11 9.46 -3.62
CA PHE A 115 0.30 8.34 -4.06
C PHE A 115 -0.69 7.90 -2.98
N LEU A 116 -1.90 7.55 -3.42
CA LEU A 116 -2.85 6.73 -2.66
C LEU A 116 -2.85 5.32 -3.25
N ILE A 117 -2.48 4.31 -2.47
CA ILE A 117 -2.56 2.91 -2.88
C ILE A 117 -3.97 2.41 -2.60
N GLN A 118 -4.63 1.85 -3.61
CA GLN A 118 -6.03 1.44 -3.54
C GLN A 118 -6.22 0.03 -4.07
N HIS A 119 -6.88 -0.81 -3.28
CA HIS A 119 -7.29 -2.14 -3.70
C HIS A 119 -8.52 -2.09 -4.61
N LEU A 120 -8.52 -2.94 -5.63
CA LEU A 120 -9.70 -3.25 -6.42
C LEU A 120 -10.38 -4.50 -5.83
N GLY A 121 -11.24 -4.27 -4.85
CA GLY A 121 -11.88 -5.32 -4.08
C GLY A 121 -11.17 -5.66 -2.77
N VAL A 122 -11.56 -6.79 -2.18
CA VAL A 122 -10.96 -7.36 -0.96
C VAL A 122 -10.25 -8.68 -1.29
N SER A 123 -9.43 -9.19 -0.37
CA SER A 123 -8.78 -10.49 -0.52
C SER A 123 -9.81 -11.59 -0.82
N GLN A 124 -9.48 -12.52 -1.72
CA GLN A 124 -10.31 -13.65 -2.16
C GLN A 124 -11.68 -13.26 -2.78
N GLU A 125 -11.86 -12.01 -3.19
CA GLU A 125 -13.09 -11.57 -3.83
C GLU A 125 -13.29 -12.23 -5.19
N GLU A 126 -14.51 -12.78 -5.41
CA GLU A 126 -14.88 -13.41 -6.66
C GLU A 126 -15.17 -12.40 -7.76
N TYR A 127 -14.93 -12.81 -9.01
CA TYR A 127 -15.19 -11.98 -10.19
C TYR A 127 -16.70 -11.73 -10.39
N ASP A 128 -17.04 -10.47 -10.66
CA ASP A 128 -18.40 -10.04 -11.07
C ASP A 128 -18.28 -8.71 -11.84
N ASP A 129 -18.83 -8.64 -13.04
CA ASP A 129 -18.81 -7.43 -13.87
C ASP A 129 -19.41 -6.21 -13.17
N ARG A 130 -20.49 -6.41 -12.38
CA ARG A 130 -21.11 -5.32 -11.61
C ARG A 130 -20.19 -4.72 -10.57
N LYS A 131 -19.23 -5.51 -10.04
CA LYS A 131 -18.21 -5.04 -9.11
C LYS A 131 -17.20 -4.15 -9.85
N LEU A 132 -16.81 -4.53 -11.07
CA LEU A 132 -15.93 -3.70 -11.90
C LEU A 132 -16.61 -2.38 -12.32
N GLU A 133 -17.91 -2.40 -12.67
CA GLU A 133 -18.68 -1.17 -12.93
C GLU A 133 -18.75 -0.28 -11.69
N SER A 134 -18.94 -0.89 -10.51
CA SER A 134 -18.96 -0.19 -9.24
C SER A 134 -17.62 0.49 -8.94
N ALA A 135 -16.53 -0.26 -9.12
CA ALA A 135 -15.18 0.24 -8.95
C ALA A 135 -14.85 1.37 -9.93
N PHE A 136 -15.27 1.24 -11.20
CA PHE A 136 -15.08 2.28 -12.20
C PHE A 136 -15.67 3.61 -11.74
N GLY A 137 -16.96 3.65 -11.36
CA GLY A 137 -17.61 4.89 -10.90
C GLY A 137 -16.99 5.46 -9.61
N ALA A 138 -16.55 4.58 -8.68
CA ALA A 138 -15.84 5.02 -7.49
C ALA A 138 -14.47 5.63 -7.82
N LEU A 139 -13.70 5.00 -8.71
CA LEU A 139 -12.37 5.47 -9.10
C LEU A 139 -12.41 6.78 -9.90
N GLU A 140 -13.44 7.02 -10.71
CA GLU A 140 -13.63 8.32 -11.36
C GLU A 140 -13.69 9.44 -10.32
N GLU A 141 -14.52 9.27 -9.30
CA GLU A 141 -14.74 10.25 -8.25
C GLU A 141 -13.51 10.41 -7.34
N ILE A 142 -12.91 9.30 -6.91
CA ILE A 142 -11.70 9.30 -6.07
C ILE A 142 -10.52 9.94 -6.82
N SER A 143 -10.31 9.58 -8.09
CA SER A 143 -9.18 10.10 -8.87
C SER A 143 -9.30 11.59 -9.15
N LEU A 144 -10.51 12.09 -9.37
CA LEU A 144 -10.73 13.53 -9.52
C LEU A 144 -10.38 14.26 -8.22
N PHE A 145 -10.89 13.78 -7.09
CA PHE A 145 -10.66 14.35 -5.77
C PHE A 145 -9.17 14.30 -5.35
N ALA A 146 -8.48 13.20 -5.66
CA ALA A 146 -7.05 13.04 -5.40
C ALA A 146 -6.21 14.02 -6.24
N ARG A 147 -6.53 14.16 -7.54
CA ARG A 147 -5.81 15.06 -8.45
C ARG A 147 -5.88 16.52 -8.03
N GLU A 148 -7.00 16.98 -7.48
CA GLU A 148 -7.14 18.34 -6.93
C GLU A 148 -6.16 18.61 -5.78
N ARG A 149 -5.68 17.56 -5.10
CA ARG A 149 -4.68 17.57 -4.03
C ARG A 149 -3.28 17.24 -4.47
N GLY A 150 -3.05 17.06 -5.77
CA GLY A 150 -1.75 16.64 -6.32
C GLY A 150 -1.41 15.19 -6.03
N VAL A 151 -2.39 14.34 -5.68
CA VAL A 151 -2.22 12.92 -5.37
C VAL A 151 -2.64 12.08 -6.58
N GLU A 152 -1.85 11.06 -6.89
CA GLU A 152 -2.16 10.04 -7.89
C GLU A 152 -2.66 8.76 -7.20
N VAL A 153 -3.74 8.18 -7.71
CA VAL A 153 -4.27 6.90 -7.24
C VAL A 153 -3.58 5.76 -7.99
N LEU A 154 -3.01 4.82 -7.26
CA LEU A 154 -2.41 3.60 -7.78
C LEU A 154 -3.26 2.39 -7.43
N LEU A 155 -3.52 1.53 -8.42
CA LEU A 155 -4.17 0.25 -8.19
C LEU A 155 -3.13 -0.81 -7.83
N GLU A 156 -3.40 -1.57 -6.78
CA GLU A 156 -2.54 -2.65 -6.32
C GLU A 156 -3.06 -4.01 -6.77
N ASN A 157 -2.15 -4.90 -7.18
CA ASN A 157 -2.49 -6.30 -7.41
C ASN A 157 -2.61 -7.02 -6.06
N ILE A 158 -3.80 -7.51 -5.74
CA ILE A 158 -4.07 -8.28 -4.52
C ILE A 158 -4.60 -9.69 -4.85
N PRO A 159 -4.53 -10.65 -3.91
CA PRO A 159 -4.91 -12.04 -4.17
C PRO A 159 -6.43 -12.24 -4.25
N ASN A 160 -7.06 -11.70 -5.30
CA ASN A 160 -8.47 -11.88 -5.63
C ASN A 160 -8.68 -12.08 -7.14
N GLN A 161 -9.93 -12.28 -7.57
CA GLN A 161 -10.23 -12.49 -9.00
C GLN A 161 -10.45 -11.20 -9.80
N LEU A 162 -10.37 -10.02 -9.17
CA LEU A 162 -10.56 -8.71 -9.80
C LEU A 162 -9.24 -7.99 -10.08
N SER A 163 -8.18 -8.29 -9.32
CA SER A 163 -6.96 -7.49 -9.23
C SER A 163 -5.67 -8.24 -9.57
N SER A 164 -5.72 -9.38 -10.29
CA SER A 164 -4.48 -9.90 -10.90
C SER A 164 -3.89 -8.87 -11.87
N ALA A 165 -2.60 -8.98 -12.18
CA ALA A 165 -1.94 -8.08 -13.12
C ALA A 165 -2.69 -7.94 -14.44
N GLU A 166 -3.13 -9.07 -15.04
CA GLU A 166 -3.91 -9.07 -16.28
C GLU A 166 -5.26 -8.38 -16.11
N ARG A 167 -5.96 -8.62 -14.97
CA ARG A 167 -7.26 -8.02 -14.69
C ARG A 167 -7.17 -6.51 -14.54
N LEU A 168 -6.17 -6.01 -13.82
CA LEU A 168 -5.95 -4.58 -13.65
C LEU A 168 -5.66 -3.89 -15.00
N VAL A 169 -4.81 -4.48 -15.83
CA VAL A 169 -4.52 -3.95 -17.17
C VAL A 169 -5.76 -4.00 -18.05
N SER A 170 -6.50 -5.11 -18.04
CA SER A 170 -7.76 -5.25 -18.80
C SER A 170 -8.80 -4.22 -18.37
N PHE A 171 -8.99 -4.03 -17.05
CA PHE A 171 -9.90 -3.03 -16.48
C PHE A 171 -9.56 -1.63 -16.98
N LEU A 172 -8.29 -1.21 -16.89
CA LEU A 172 -7.89 0.11 -17.36
C LEU A 172 -8.00 0.28 -18.88
N ASN A 173 -7.79 -0.77 -19.66
CA ASN A 173 -7.96 -0.73 -21.10
C ASN A 173 -9.44 -0.62 -21.56
N GLN A 174 -10.36 -1.05 -20.70
CA GLN A 174 -11.82 -0.95 -20.96
C GLN A 174 -12.42 0.35 -20.42
N THR A 175 -11.64 1.19 -19.75
CA THR A 175 -12.08 2.45 -19.17
C THR A 175 -11.28 3.61 -19.74
N HIS A 176 -11.72 4.85 -19.43
CA HIS A 176 -10.93 6.05 -19.74
C HIS A 176 -10.01 6.49 -18.58
N LEU A 177 -9.95 5.70 -17.50
CA LEU A 177 -9.13 6.01 -16.33
C LEU A 177 -7.64 5.92 -16.69
N LYS A 178 -6.90 6.96 -16.36
CA LYS A 178 -5.44 7.02 -16.55
C LYS A 178 -4.73 6.76 -15.24
N LEU A 179 -4.97 5.58 -14.66
CA LEU A 179 -4.33 5.17 -13.42
C LEU A 179 -3.06 4.36 -13.68
N ASN A 180 -2.21 4.32 -12.69
CA ASN A 180 -1.00 3.53 -12.65
C ASN A 180 -1.08 2.47 -11.55
N PHE A 181 0.01 1.70 -11.33
CA PHE A 181 0.01 0.54 -10.46
C PHE A 181 1.00 0.69 -9.30
N CYS A 182 0.61 0.13 -8.17
CA CYS A 182 1.51 -0.41 -7.17
C CYS A 182 1.69 -1.90 -7.45
N LEU A 183 2.91 -2.34 -7.69
CA LEU A 183 3.21 -3.77 -7.82
C LEU A 183 3.53 -4.32 -6.44
N ASP A 184 2.63 -5.14 -5.92
CA ASP A 184 2.91 -5.95 -4.74
C ASP A 184 3.55 -7.27 -5.17
N VAL A 185 4.80 -7.46 -4.74
CA VAL A 185 5.64 -8.62 -5.09
C VAL A 185 5.18 -9.87 -4.35
N GLY A 186 4.76 -9.73 -3.09
CA GLY A 186 4.23 -10.84 -2.30
C GLY A 186 2.90 -11.34 -2.85
N HIS A 187 1.99 -10.45 -3.19
CA HIS A 187 0.72 -10.82 -3.81
C HIS A 187 0.90 -11.47 -5.18
N ALA A 188 1.85 -10.98 -5.97
CA ALA A 188 2.21 -11.61 -7.23
C ALA A 188 2.72 -13.04 -7.04
N ASN A 189 3.54 -13.28 -6.00
CA ASN A 189 4.04 -14.62 -5.66
C ASN A 189 2.92 -15.62 -5.30
N MET A 190 1.84 -15.13 -4.70
CA MET A 190 0.66 -15.95 -4.36
C MET A 190 -0.22 -16.29 -5.57
N ARG A 191 -0.02 -15.64 -6.72
CA ARG A 191 -0.90 -15.73 -7.88
C ARG A 191 -0.13 -16.15 -9.15
N GLU A 192 0.10 -15.21 -10.05
CA GLU A 192 0.70 -15.45 -11.36
C GLU A 192 2.23 -15.53 -11.37
N GLY A 193 2.86 -15.26 -10.24
CA GLY A 193 4.30 -15.15 -10.06
C GLY A 193 4.86 -13.77 -10.39
N VAL A 194 5.94 -13.41 -9.69
CA VAL A 194 6.54 -12.06 -9.73
C VAL A 194 6.93 -11.63 -11.15
N SER A 195 7.60 -12.52 -11.89
CA SER A 195 8.08 -12.23 -13.24
C SER A 195 6.93 -11.95 -14.23
N THR A 196 5.84 -12.71 -14.12
CA THR A 196 4.64 -12.54 -14.94
C THR A 196 3.96 -11.23 -14.63
N ALA A 197 3.66 -10.96 -13.35
CA ALA A 197 3.02 -9.72 -12.91
C ALA A 197 3.84 -8.50 -13.31
N TYR A 198 5.15 -8.53 -13.06
CA TYR A 198 6.07 -7.46 -13.47
C TYR A 198 5.99 -7.20 -14.97
N THR A 199 6.09 -8.23 -15.80
CA THR A 199 6.09 -8.11 -17.26
C THR A 199 4.81 -7.44 -17.78
N ILE A 200 3.67 -7.77 -17.17
CA ILE A 200 2.35 -7.22 -17.54
C ILE A 200 2.22 -5.77 -17.09
N MET A 201 2.69 -5.44 -15.87
CA MET A 201 2.43 -4.14 -15.25
C MET A 201 3.53 -3.10 -15.48
N LYS A 202 4.76 -3.48 -15.89
CA LYS A 202 5.99 -2.66 -15.92
C LYS A 202 5.84 -1.27 -16.54
N GLY A 203 4.97 -1.12 -17.53
CA GLY A 203 4.75 0.17 -18.20
C GLY A 203 4.04 1.23 -17.36
N ARG A 204 3.39 0.80 -16.27
CA ARG A 204 2.56 1.65 -15.40
C ARG A 204 2.92 1.54 -13.91
N ILE A 205 3.98 0.84 -13.52
CA ILE A 205 4.40 0.76 -12.11
C ILE A 205 4.92 2.13 -11.66
N ARG A 206 4.42 2.63 -10.52
CA ARG A 206 4.85 3.88 -9.87
C ARG A 206 5.22 3.69 -8.40
N SER A 207 4.75 2.60 -7.77
CA SER A 207 5.15 2.16 -6.45
C SER A 207 5.26 0.65 -6.40
N THR A 208 5.87 0.12 -5.35
CA THR A 208 5.97 -1.32 -5.11
C THR A 208 5.65 -1.58 -3.65
N HIS A 209 5.13 -2.79 -3.34
CA HIS A 209 5.15 -3.35 -2.00
C HIS A 209 6.05 -4.58 -2.01
N ILE A 210 6.98 -4.61 -1.08
CA ILE A 210 8.03 -5.62 -0.98
C ILE A 210 7.89 -6.35 0.35
N HIS A 211 7.45 -7.57 0.29
CA HIS A 211 7.43 -8.53 1.38
C HIS A 211 7.53 -9.96 0.81
N ASP A 212 7.86 -10.92 1.65
CA ASP A 212 7.87 -12.34 1.27
C ASP A 212 6.64 -13.05 1.83
N ASN A 213 6.41 -14.25 1.36
CA ASN A 213 5.38 -15.17 1.85
C ASN A 213 5.67 -16.61 1.38
N ASN A 214 4.83 -17.55 1.80
CA ASN A 214 4.95 -18.97 1.45
C ASN A 214 4.26 -19.35 0.12
N GLY A 215 3.85 -18.37 -0.68
CA GLY A 215 3.09 -18.57 -1.92
C GLY A 215 1.60 -18.89 -1.71
N LYS A 216 1.09 -18.88 -0.48
CA LYS A 216 -0.30 -19.23 -0.14
C LYS A 216 -0.98 -18.19 0.75
N ASP A 217 -0.25 -17.74 1.78
CA ASP A 217 -0.78 -16.85 2.81
C ASP A 217 -0.10 -15.49 2.71
N ASP A 218 -0.88 -14.43 2.81
CA ASP A 218 -0.41 -13.05 2.82
C ASP A 218 0.20 -12.71 4.19
N SER A 219 1.41 -13.21 4.40
CA SER A 219 2.06 -13.21 5.70
C SER A 219 3.02 -12.04 5.93
N HIS A 220 3.33 -11.24 4.90
CA HIS A 220 4.26 -10.10 4.97
C HIS A 220 5.59 -10.43 5.66
N LEU A 221 6.19 -11.58 5.29
CA LEU A 221 7.48 -12.03 5.81
C LEU A 221 8.61 -11.07 5.39
N TRP A 222 9.64 -11.05 6.20
CA TRP A 222 10.83 -10.25 5.93
C TRP A 222 11.69 -10.93 4.84
N PRO A 223 11.89 -10.30 3.69
CA PRO A 223 12.78 -10.81 2.65
C PRO A 223 14.15 -11.16 3.20
N LEU A 224 14.70 -12.31 2.81
CA LEU A 224 16.04 -12.79 3.19
C LEU A 224 16.26 -13.09 4.69
N TYR A 225 15.29 -12.83 5.56
CA TYR A 225 15.41 -13.04 7.00
C TYR A 225 14.44 -14.06 7.56
N SER A 226 13.20 -14.10 7.03
CA SER A 226 12.19 -15.01 7.54
C SER A 226 12.32 -16.40 6.93
N GLU A 227 12.23 -17.43 7.76
CA GLU A 227 12.06 -18.80 7.28
C GLU A 227 10.68 -18.97 6.60
N GLY A 228 10.61 -19.76 5.54
CA GLY A 228 9.37 -20.04 4.81
C GLY A 228 9.01 -19.07 3.70
N GLY A 229 9.82 -18.05 3.45
CA GLY A 229 9.71 -17.23 2.25
C GLY A 229 10.04 -18.03 0.98
N THR A 230 9.29 -17.77 -0.11
CA THR A 230 9.41 -18.55 -1.35
C THR A 230 9.76 -17.70 -2.57
N ILE A 231 9.91 -16.39 -2.41
CA ILE A 231 10.27 -15.49 -3.51
C ILE A 231 11.75 -15.65 -3.86
N ASP A 232 12.03 -15.82 -5.15
CA ASP A 232 13.40 -15.73 -5.70
C ASP A 232 13.83 -14.26 -5.73
N TRP A 233 14.43 -13.78 -4.63
CA TRP A 233 14.82 -12.39 -4.48
C TRP A 233 15.86 -11.93 -5.48
N PRO A 234 16.91 -12.71 -5.85
CA PRO A 234 17.83 -12.36 -6.93
C PRO A 234 17.11 -12.07 -8.25
N GLU A 235 16.17 -12.92 -8.66
CA GLU A 235 15.41 -12.71 -9.90
C GLU A 235 14.42 -11.54 -9.76
N ALA A 236 13.70 -11.43 -8.63
CA ALA A 236 12.78 -10.31 -8.38
C ALA A 236 13.50 -8.95 -8.41
N MET A 237 14.65 -8.85 -7.74
CA MET A 237 15.43 -7.62 -7.70
C MET A 237 16.07 -7.28 -9.06
N LYS A 238 16.48 -8.28 -9.83
CA LYS A 238 16.93 -8.07 -11.22
C LYS A 238 15.84 -7.43 -12.09
N LEU A 239 14.59 -7.89 -11.97
CA LEU A 239 13.45 -7.30 -12.67
C LEU A 239 13.19 -5.85 -12.19
N LEU A 240 13.09 -5.66 -10.89
CA LEU A 240 12.77 -4.34 -10.30
C LEU A 240 13.82 -3.27 -10.64
N ARG A 241 15.10 -3.63 -10.71
CA ARG A 241 16.17 -2.69 -11.11
C ARG A 241 16.03 -2.19 -12.54
N THR A 242 15.36 -2.90 -13.44
CA THR A 242 15.16 -2.43 -14.82
C THR A 242 14.29 -1.18 -14.87
N GLY A 243 13.46 -0.94 -13.84
CA GLY A 243 12.65 0.27 -13.65
C GLY A 243 13.17 1.17 -12.53
N ALA A 244 14.44 1.02 -12.11
CA ALA A 244 15.04 1.87 -11.09
C ALA A 244 14.89 3.36 -11.44
N GLY A 245 14.38 4.16 -10.50
CA GLY A 245 14.06 5.58 -10.72
C GLY A 245 12.62 5.87 -11.14
N GLN A 246 11.83 4.85 -11.52
CA GLN A 246 10.40 5.00 -11.79
C GLN A 246 9.55 4.78 -10.55
N TYR A 247 10.01 3.94 -9.61
CA TYR A 247 9.31 3.55 -8.40
C TYR A 247 10.31 3.26 -7.26
N PRO A 248 9.87 3.34 -5.99
CA PRO A 248 10.70 3.03 -4.83
C PRO A 248 10.88 1.52 -4.64
N LEU A 249 11.79 1.16 -3.74
CA LEU A 249 11.79 -0.10 -3.02
C LEU A 249 11.03 0.15 -1.71
N LEU A 250 9.74 -0.19 -1.66
CA LEU A 250 8.88 0.06 -0.51
C LEU A 250 8.67 -1.23 0.27
N LEU A 251 9.24 -1.30 1.48
CA LEU A 251 9.06 -2.45 2.37
C LEU A 251 7.72 -2.37 3.08
N GLU A 252 6.86 -3.38 2.87
CA GLU A 252 5.59 -3.55 3.57
C GLU A 252 5.64 -4.81 4.43
N LEU A 253 6.19 -4.67 5.62
CA LEU A 253 6.53 -5.77 6.52
C LEU A 253 5.53 -5.89 7.66
N ARG A 254 5.53 -7.04 8.32
CA ARG A 254 4.77 -7.29 9.53
C ARG A 254 5.68 -7.43 10.75
N GLU A 255 5.19 -7.00 11.91
CA GLU A 255 5.83 -7.30 13.18
C GLU A 255 5.68 -8.77 13.52
N TYR A 256 6.77 -9.38 13.97
CA TYR A 256 6.81 -10.76 14.48
C TYR A 256 7.43 -10.80 15.87
N PRO A 257 7.02 -11.75 16.74
CA PRO A 257 7.61 -11.91 18.07
C PRO A 257 9.13 -12.09 18.05
N GLU A 258 9.64 -12.77 17.03
CA GLU A 258 11.08 -13.02 16.82
C GLU A 258 11.82 -11.76 16.35
N PHE A 259 11.09 -10.73 15.93
CA PHE A 259 11.62 -9.51 15.37
C PHE A 259 10.91 -8.29 15.97
N PRO A 260 11.10 -8.00 17.26
CA PRO A 260 10.43 -6.91 17.94
C PRO A 260 10.80 -5.55 17.34
N LEU A 261 9.88 -4.60 17.38
CA LEU A 261 9.96 -3.31 16.66
C LEU A 261 11.30 -2.56 16.76
N PRO A 262 11.97 -2.45 17.93
CA PRO A 262 13.26 -1.77 18.01
C PRO A 262 14.33 -2.46 17.15
N GLN A 263 14.37 -3.79 17.14
CA GLN A 263 15.28 -4.58 16.33
C GLN A 263 14.88 -4.52 14.85
N ALA A 264 13.58 -4.59 14.57
CA ALA A 264 13.04 -4.47 13.23
C ALA A 264 13.50 -3.18 12.55
N LEU A 265 13.30 -2.02 13.18
CA LEU A 265 13.72 -0.72 12.64
C LEU A 265 15.24 -0.64 12.44
N ALA A 266 16.04 -1.18 13.37
CA ALA A 266 17.50 -1.23 13.21
C ALA A 266 17.92 -2.10 12.01
N THR A 267 17.13 -3.10 11.64
CA THR A 267 17.43 -4.04 10.55
C THR A 267 16.95 -3.54 9.17
N VAL A 268 15.94 -2.66 9.14
CA VAL A 268 15.35 -2.17 7.87
C VAL A 268 16.39 -1.63 6.91
N LYS A 269 17.32 -0.79 7.36
CA LYS A 269 18.39 -0.24 6.52
C LYS A 269 19.24 -1.35 5.91
N THR A 270 19.67 -2.32 6.72
CA THR A 270 20.48 -3.46 6.25
C THR A 270 19.69 -4.33 5.28
N LEU A 271 18.37 -4.46 5.46
CA LEU A 271 17.52 -5.18 4.51
C LEU A 271 17.49 -4.50 3.15
N PHE A 272 17.30 -3.17 3.10
CA PHE A 272 17.40 -2.42 1.85
C PHE A 272 18.75 -2.64 1.14
N GLU A 273 19.85 -2.49 1.87
CA GLU A 273 21.21 -2.69 1.34
C GLU A 273 21.41 -4.10 0.78
N LYS A 274 20.93 -5.12 1.50
CA LYS A 274 20.99 -6.52 1.02
C LYS A 274 20.18 -6.75 -0.24
N LEU A 275 18.92 -6.26 -0.29
CA LEU A 275 18.09 -6.39 -1.48
C LEU A 275 18.70 -5.69 -2.70
N GLU A 276 19.38 -4.57 -2.52
CA GLU A 276 20.03 -3.89 -3.63
C GLU A 276 21.34 -4.54 -4.11
N THR A 277 21.93 -5.42 -3.32
CA THR A 277 23.23 -6.06 -3.64
C THR A 277 23.11 -7.47 -4.20
N ILE A 278 21.98 -8.13 -4.08
CA ILE A 278 21.74 -9.50 -4.60
C ILE A 278 21.40 -9.55 -6.08
#